data_ace3bb3d8ff88fe9e4ae43819bb823c0
#
_entry.id   ace3bb3d8ff88fe9e4ae43819bb823c0
#
_cell.length_a   1.000
_cell.length_b   1.000
_cell.length_c   1.000
_cell.angle_alpha   90.00
_cell.angle_beta   90.00
_cell.angle_gamma   90.00
#
_symmetry.space_group_name_H-M   'P 1'
#
loop_
_entity.id
_entity.type
_entity.pdbx_description
1 polymer ?
#
loop_
_entity_poly.entity_id
_entity_poly.type
_entity_poly.pdbx_seq_one_letter_code
_entity_poly.pdbx_strand_id
1 'polypeptide(L)'
;QTPAELLFILAALAGEGVPAQTIAPKFTGRFNKGVDYVGDVKQFEKEFEEDLAVIAFAIKEFGLPANLKLSVHSGSDKFSIYPSIRRAIAKFDAGLHLKTAGTTWLEEIIGLALSEGEGLAIAKEIYVRALIRFDELCGPYATVIDIDKAKLPSADDVKGWTGRQYADALTHV
;
A
#
# COMPACT_ATOMS: atom_id res chain seq x y z
N GLN A 1 -0.41 -7.41 -13.35
CA GLN A 1 -0.15 -6.92 -14.71
C GLN A 1 1.23 -7.38 -15.14
N THR A 2 1.38 -7.82 -16.38
CA THR A 2 2.67 -8.26 -16.92
C THR A 2 3.38 -7.12 -17.66
N PRO A 3 4.73 -7.14 -17.77
CA PRO A 3 5.47 -6.15 -18.57
C PRO A 3 5.00 -6.06 -20.03
N ALA A 4 4.61 -7.18 -20.63
CA ALA A 4 4.08 -7.21 -22.00
C ALA A 4 2.73 -6.48 -22.11
N GLU A 5 1.82 -6.68 -21.17
CA GLU A 5 0.54 -5.95 -21.13
C GLU A 5 0.77 -4.44 -20.98
N LEU A 6 1.71 -4.04 -20.10
CA LEU A 6 2.08 -2.63 -19.93
C LEU A 6 2.63 -2.05 -21.24
N LEU A 7 3.49 -2.79 -21.95
CA LEU A 7 4.04 -2.36 -23.24
C LEU A 7 2.95 -2.09 -24.28
N PHE A 8 1.96 -2.99 -24.42
CA PHE A 8 0.85 -2.81 -25.35
C PHE A 8 -0.03 -1.61 -24.96
N ILE A 9 -0.28 -1.39 -23.68
CA ILE A 9 -1.01 -0.21 -23.19
C ILE A 9 -0.28 1.07 -23.58
N LEU A 10 1.03 1.14 -23.34
CA LEU A 10 1.86 2.30 -23.68
C LEU A 10 1.91 2.55 -25.20
N ALA A 11 2.01 1.49 -26.00
CA ALA A 11 1.96 1.60 -27.46
C ALA A 11 0.59 2.15 -27.95
N ALA A 12 -0.51 1.69 -27.36
CA ALA A 12 -1.84 2.19 -27.68
C ALA A 12 -2.00 3.66 -27.29
N LEU A 13 -1.56 4.06 -26.10
CA LEU A 13 -1.58 5.47 -25.66
C LEU A 13 -0.78 6.38 -26.58
N ALA A 14 0.39 5.92 -27.03
CA ALA A 14 1.21 6.65 -28.00
C ALA A 14 0.53 6.76 -29.35
N GLY A 15 -0.08 5.67 -29.86
CA GLY A 15 -0.80 5.65 -31.13
C GLY A 15 -2.00 6.63 -31.16
N GLU A 16 -2.67 6.78 -30.03
CA GLU A 16 -3.78 7.72 -29.85
C GLU A 16 -3.34 9.15 -29.48
N GLY A 17 -2.04 9.40 -29.39
CA GLY A 17 -1.49 10.71 -29.05
C GLY A 17 -1.80 11.19 -27.63
N VAL A 18 -2.05 10.26 -26.70
CA VAL A 18 -2.35 10.62 -25.30
C VAL A 18 -1.08 11.04 -24.58
N PRO A 19 -0.99 12.30 -24.07
CA PRO A 19 0.20 12.82 -23.40
C PRO A 19 0.25 12.36 -21.93
N ALA A 20 0.30 11.04 -21.71
CA ALA A 20 0.31 10.46 -20.38
C ALA A 20 1.57 10.87 -19.61
N GLN A 21 1.40 11.36 -18.38
CA GLN A 21 2.50 11.76 -17.50
C GLN A 21 2.74 10.78 -16.37
N THR A 22 1.74 9.95 -16.06
CA THR A 22 1.84 8.88 -15.06
C THR A 22 1.09 7.64 -15.54
N ILE A 23 1.63 6.47 -15.21
CA ILE A 23 0.95 5.20 -15.39
C ILE A 23 1.05 4.36 -14.11
N ALA A 24 -0.06 3.76 -13.70
CA ALA A 24 -0.17 3.03 -12.45
C ALA A 24 -0.45 1.54 -12.73
N PRO A 25 0.57 0.73 -12.97
CA PRO A 25 0.41 -0.72 -13.08
C PRO A 25 0.00 -1.34 -11.74
N LYS A 26 -0.56 -2.54 -11.80
CA LYS A 26 -0.90 -3.31 -10.61
C LYS A 26 0.26 -4.24 -10.25
N PHE A 27 0.79 -4.08 -9.05
CA PHE A 27 1.82 -4.95 -8.46
C PHE A 27 1.21 -6.11 -7.68
N THR A 28 1.98 -7.18 -7.53
CA THR A 28 1.67 -8.30 -6.63
C THR A 28 1.68 -7.82 -5.17
N GLY A 29 0.92 -8.51 -4.32
CA GLY A 29 0.77 -8.16 -2.91
C GLY A 29 -0.45 -7.28 -2.62
N ARG A 30 -0.57 -6.86 -1.39
CA ARG A 30 -1.71 -6.07 -0.91
C ARG A 30 -1.28 -4.67 -0.51
N PHE A 31 -2.01 -3.69 -1.00
CA PHE A 31 -1.83 -2.25 -0.76
C PHE A 31 -3.02 -1.69 0.00
N ASN A 32 -3.36 -2.31 1.12
CA ASN A 32 -4.48 -1.87 1.94
C ASN A 32 -4.16 -0.53 2.61
N LYS A 33 -5.17 0.33 2.68
CA LYS A 33 -5.03 1.62 3.37
C LYS A 33 -4.85 1.41 4.87
N GLY A 34 -3.92 2.15 5.47
CA GLY A 34 -3.69 2.18 6.92
C GLY A 34 -2.67 1.15 7.44
N VAL A 35 -2.21 0.23 6.60
CA VAL A 35 -1.17 -0.77 6.92
C VAL A 35 -0.03 -0.71 5.94
N ASP A 36 1.13 -1.27 6.29
CA ASP A 36 2.26 -1.41 5.38
C ASP A 36 1.95 -2.43 4.26
N TYR A 37 2.84 -2.53 3.28
CA TYR A 37 2.73 -3.51 2.20
C TYR A 37 2.79 -4.94 2.75
N VAL A 38 1.89 -5.79 2.26
CA VAL A 38 1.87 -7.22 2.59
C VAL A 38 2.12 -8.04 1.32
N GLY A 39 3.30 -8.64 1.25
CA GLY A 39 3.73 -9.43 0.10
C GLY A 39 5.23 -9.68 0.09
N ASP A 40 5.73 -10.30 -0.98
CA ASP A 40 7.16 -10.49 -1.19
C ASP A 40 7.79 -9.20 -1.74
N VAL A 41 8.57 -8.51 -0.91
CA VAL A 41 9.27 -7.27 -1.28
C VAL A 41 10.26 -7.47 -2.43
N LYS A 42 10.89 -8.65 -2.55
CA LYS A 42 11.81 -8.94 -3.66
C LYS A 42 11.06 -9.12 -4.97
N GLN A 43 9.89 -9.77 -4.92
CA GLN A 43 9.03 -9.90 -6.09
C GLN A 43 8.51 -8.54 -6.53
N PHE A 44 8.08 -7.69 -5.58
CA PHE A 44 7.69 -6.31 -5.85
C PHE A 44 8.83 -5.52 -6.52
N GLU A 45 10.05 -5.60 -5.98
CA GLU A 45 11.23 -4.91 -6.54
C GLU A 45 11.49 -5.32 -7.99
N LYS A 46 11.41 -6.62 -8.27
CA LYS A 46 11.56 -7.16 -9.63
C LYS A 46 10.50 -6.60 -10.58
N GLU A 47 9.22 -6.67 -10.20
CA GLU A 47 8.10 -6.16 -11.01
C GLU A 47 8.26 -4.66 -11.27
N PHE A 48 8.66 -3.90 -10.24
CA PHE A 48 8.87 -2.47 -10.34
C PHE A 48 10.02 -2.12 -11.31
N GLU A 49 11.13 -2.84 -11.28
CA GLU A 49 12.24 -2.67 -12.21
C GLU A 49 11.85 -3.06 -13.65
N GLU A 50 11.12 -4.15 -13.84
CA GLU A 50 10.62 -4.58 -15.14
C GLU A 50 9.68 -3.52 -15.75
N ASP A 51 8.79 -2.94 -14.98
CA ASP A 51 7.89 -1.88 -15.44
C ASP A 51 8.65 -0.58 -15.78
N LEU A 52 9.68 -0.21 -15.01
CA LEU A 52 10.54 0.94 -15.34
C LEU A 52 11.30 0.71 -16.65
N ALA A 53 11.78 -0.50 -16.89
CA ALA A 53 12.45 -0.84 -18.15
C ALA A 53 11.50 -0.72 -19.36
N VAL A 54 10.26 -1.18 -19.20
CA VAL A 54 9.20 -1.05 -20.23
C VAL A 54 8.86 0.42 -20.49
N ILE A 55 8.74 1.23 -19.46
CA ILE A 55 8.45 2.66 -19.58
C ILE A 55 9.60 3.36 -20.32
N ALA A 56 10.86 3.10 -19.94
CA ALA A 56 12.01 3.68 -20.59
C ALA A 56 12.08 3.31 -22.08
N PHE A 57 11.79 2.05 -22.41
CA PHE A 57 11.69 1.58 -23.79
C PHE A 57 10.58 2.31 -24.55
N ALA A 58 9.38 2.40 -23.97
CA ALA A 58 8.23 3.01 -24.62
C ALA A 58 8.39 4.53 -24.85
N ILE A 59 9.02 5.24 -23.92
CA ILE A 59 9.40 6.65 -24.12
C ILE A 59 10.26 6.80 -25.35
N LYS A 60 11.29 5.96 -25.48
CA LYS A 60 12.27 6.03 -26.58
C LYS A 60 11.66 5.63 -27.92
N GLU A 61 10.95 4.50 -27.96
CA GLU A 61 10.51 3.88 -29.24
C GLU A 61 9.16 4.40 -29.71
N PHE A 62 8.26 4.81 -28.79
CA PHE A 62 6.92 5.27 -29.14
C PHE A 62 6.76 6.81 -29.02
N GLY A 63 7.79 7.53 -28.57
CA GLY A 63 7.76 8.96 -28.44
C GLY A 63 6.83 9.48 -27.34
N LEU A 64 6.62 8.68 -26.30
CA LEU A 64 5.86 9.12 -25.10
C LEU A 64 6.62 10.26 -24.38
N PRO A 65 5.92 11.06 -23.54
CA PRO A 65 6.56 12.15 -22.81
C PRO A 65 7.75 11.68 -21.97
N ALA A 66 8.88 12.36 -22.07
CA ALA A 66 10.11 12.01 -21.34
C ALA A 66 9.94 12.06 -19.81
N ASN A 67 8.91 12.77 -19.33
CA ASN A 67 8.58 12.86 -17.91
C ASN A 67 7.51 11.85 -17.46
N LEU A 68 7.18 10.85 -18.28
CA LEU A 68 6.28 9.78 -17.90
C LEU A 68 6.85 9.01 -16.69
N LYS A 69 6.07 8.93 -15.63
CA LYS A 69 6.47 8.32 -14.36
C LYS A 69 5.62 7.10 -14.05
N LEU A 70 6.26 6.10 -13.46
CA LEU A 70 5.56 5.03 -12.79
C LEU A 70 4.88 5.58 -11.54
N SER A 71 3.61 5.24 -11.34
CA SER A 71 2.81 5.65 -10.19
C SER A 71 2.48 4.46 -9.31
N VAL A 72 2.80 4.57 -8.02
CA VAL A 72 2.38 3.59 -7.01
C VAL A 72 1.17 4.12 -6.26
N HIS A 73 0.04 3.44 -6.42
CA HIS A 73 -1.20 3.76 -5.70
C HIS A 73 -1.23 2.94 -4.41
N SER A 74 -0.66 3.48 -3.36
CA SER A 74 -0.42 2.76 -2.10
C SER A 74 -1.54 2.90 -1.06
N GLY A 75 -2.48 3.83 -1.26
CA GLY A 75 -3.52 4.14 -0.29
C GLY A 75 -3.00 4.85 0.96
N SER A 76 -2.00 4.31 1.62
CA SER A 76 -1.18 4.92 2.68
C SER A 76 0.28 4.55 2.46
N ASP A 77 1.19 5.14 3.23
CA ASP A 77 2.62 4.86 3.12
C ASP A 77 2.94 3.37 3.27
N LYS A 78 3.92 2.90 2.52
CA LYS A 78 4.39 1.50 2.46
C LYS A 78 5.90 1.49 2.68
N PHE A 79 6.32 1.71 3.93
CA PHE A 79 7.73 1.91 4.26
C PHE A 79 8.61 0.73 3.88
N SER A 80 8.09 -0.50 3.95
CA SER A 80 8.84 -1.72 3.62
C SER A 80 9.31 -1.79 2.17
N ILE A 81 8.60 -1.16 1.22
CA ILE A 81 8.96 -1.17 -0.20
C ILE A 81 9.72 0.09 -0.65
N TYR A 82 9.78 1.15 0.13
CA TYR A 82 10.47 2.39 -0.25
C TYR A 82 11.96 2.21 -0.54
N PRO A 83 12.73 1.38 0.22
CA PRO A 83 14.12 1.10 -0.14
C PRO A 83 14.28 0.46 -1.51
N SER A 84 13.39 -0.46 -1.89
CA SER A 84 13.39 -1.10 -3.21
C SER A 84 13.05 -0.10 -4.32
N ILE A 85 12.02 0.72 -4.13
CA ILE A 85 11.66 1.79 -5.05
C ILE A 85 12.85 2.74 -5.26
N ARG A 86 13.51 3.18 -4.17
CA ARG A 86 14.67 4.08 -4.25
C ARG A 86 15.81 3.49 -5.09
N ARG A 87 16.12 2.21 -4.91
CA ARG A 87 17.17 1.54 -5.71
C ARG A 87 16.80 1.51 -7.19
N ALA A 88 15.57 1.15 -7.49
CA ALA A 88 15.09 1.03 -8.86
C ALA A 88 15.07 2.40 -9.58
N ILE A 89 14.50 3.44 -8.98
CA ILE A 89 14.48 4.79 -9.61
C ILE A 89 15.89 5.34 -9.81
N ALA A 90 16.84 5.08 -8.89
CA ALA A 90 18.23 5.47 -9.07
C ALA A 90 18.92 4.71 -10.20
N LYS A 91 18.61 3.41 -10.37
CA LYS A 91 19.16 2.55 -11.43
C LYS A 91 18.70 2.98 -12.83
N PHE A 92 17.45 3.39 -12.98
CA PHE A 92 16.84 3.75 -14.24
C PHE A 92 16.83 5.27 -14.52
N ASP A 93 17.38 6.09 -13.61
CA ASP A 93 17.26 7.56 -13.65
C ASP A 93 15.80 8.00 -13.87
N ALA A 94 14.87 7.34 -13.19
CA ALA A 94 13.44 7.50 -13.39
C ALA A 94 12.79 8.37 -12.32
N GLY A 95 11.71 9.05 -12.69
CA GLY A 95 10.83 9.72 -11.75
C GLY A 95 9.82 8.76 -11.13
N LEU A 96 9.23 9.17 -10.02
CA LEU A 96 8.18 8.45 -9.32
C LEU A 96 7.00 9.36 -9.04
N HIS A 97 5.79 8.80 -9.10
CA HIS A 97 4.59 9.39 -8.53
C HIS A 97 4.05 8.46 -7.43
N LEU A 98 3.99 8.95 -6.19
CA LEU A 98 3.34 8.23 -5.09
C LEU A 98 1.96 8.84 -4.86
N LYS A 99 0.92 8.01 -5.00
CA LYS A 99 -0.42 8.35 -4.59
C LYS A 99 -0.70 7.72 -3.23
N THR A 100 -0.45 8.47 -2.19
CA THR A 100 -0.68 8.06 -0.80
C THR A 100 -1.53 9.09 -0.08
N ALA A 101 -2.31 8.64 0.89
CA ALA A 101 -2.98 9.54 1.84
C ALA A 101 -2.02 10.02 2.95
N GLY A 102 -0.76 9.64 2.89
CA GLY A 102 0.24 9.91 3.92
C GLY A 102 0.24 8.84 5.00
N THR A 103 -0.02 9.23 6.21
CA THR A 103 0.11 8.44 7.42
C THR A 103 -0.41 7.00 7.34
N THR A 104 0.41 6.07 7.78
CA THR A 104 0.07 4.68 8.08
C THR A 104 -0.43 4.62 9.52
N TRP A 105 -1.63 5.15 9.78
CA TRP A 105 -2.12 5.37 11.15
C TRP A 105 -2.20 4.08 12.00
N LEU A 106 -2.34 2.90 11.40
CA LEU A 106 -2.25 1.64 12.14
C LEU A 106 -0.85 1.39 12.69
N GLU A 107 0.21 1.84 12.02
CA GLU A 107 1.56 1.80 12.56
C GLU A 107 1.73 2.73 13.77
N GLU A 108 1.01 3.86 13.79
CA GLU A 108 0.97 4.74 14.95
C GLU A 108 0.27 4.05 16.13
N ILE A 109 -0.84 3.33 15.89
CA ILE A 109 -1.51 2.53 16.92
C ILE A 109 -0.61 1.39 17.42
N ILE A 110 0.12 0.72 16.53
CA ILE A 110 1.13 -0.28 16.90
C ILE A 110 2.20 0.37 17.79
N GLY A 111 2.70 1.53 17.42
CA GLY A 111 3.68 2.28 18.23
C GLY A 111 3.14 2.64 19.61
N LEU A 112 1.89 3.11 19.70
CA LEU A 112 1.20 3.39 20.96
C LEU A 112 1.07 2.13 21.82
N ALA A 113 0.67 1.01 21.23
CA ALA A 113 0.56 -0.26 21.96
C ALA A 113 1.92 -0.73 22.52
N LEU A 114 2.97 -0.65 21.70
CA LEU A 114 4.33 -1.06 22.09
C LEU A 114 4.97 -0.13 23.15
N SER A 115 4.50 1.10 23.28
CA SER A 115 4.98 2.01 24.33
C SER A 115 4.49 1.61 25.74
N GLU A 116 3.55 0.64 25.81
CA GLU A 116 2.94 0.19 27.06
C GLU A 116 2.23 1.33 27.84
N GLY A 117 1.87 1.12 29.09
CA GLY A 117 1.30 2.14 29.96
C GLY A 117 0.10 2.87 29.34
N GLU A 118 0.16 4.20 29.28
CA GLU A 118 -0.89 5.06 28.76
C GLU A 118 -1.14 4.83 27.25
N GLY A 119 -0.06 4.63 26.46
CA GLY A 119 -0.18 4.37 25.03
C GLY A 119 -0.95 3.10 24.73
N LEU A 120 -0.65 2.01 25.46
CA LEU A 120 -1.41 0.77 25.34
C LEU A 120 -2.88 0.94 25.77
N ALA A 121 -3.13 1.72 26.83
CA ALA A 121 -4.49 1.99 27.27
C ALA A 121 -5.30 2.73 26.19
N ILE A 122 -4.70 3.72 25.55
CA ILE A 122 -5.32 4.46 24.42
C ILE A 122 -5.62 3.51 23.25
N ALA A 123 -4.64 2.68 22.87
CA ALA A 123 -4.81 1.72 21.76
C ALA A 123 -5.98 0.76 22.02
N LYS A 124 -6.10 0.22 23.24
CA LYS A 124 -7.20 -0.65 23.65
C LYS A 124 -8.55 0.08 23.64
N GLU A 125 -8.60 1.32 24.10
CA GLU A 125 -9.83 2.13 24.06
C GLU A 125 -10.29 2.37 22.62
N ILE A 126 -9.36 2.68 21.71
CA ILE A 126 -9.65 2.84 20.27
C ILE A 126 -10.30 1.56 19.73
N TYR A 127 -9.73 0.39 20.03
CA TYR A 127 -10.27 -0.89 19.58
C TYR A 127 -11.68 -1.15 20.08
N VAL A 128 -11.91 -0.96 21.36
CA VAL A 128 -13.25 -1.17 21.97
C VAL A 128 -14.29 -0.23 21.33
N ARG A 129 -13.93 1.03 21.11
CA ARG A 129 -14.81 1.99 20.42
C ARG A 129 -15.08 1.60 18.97
N ALA A 130 -14.06 1.08 18.28
CA ALA A 130 -14.20 0.59 16.90
C ALA A 130 -15.15 -0.63 16.84
N LEU A 131 -15.06 -1.58 17.78
CA LEU A 131 -15.97 -2.72 17.85
C LEU A 131 -17.43 -2.30 18.05
N ILE A 132 -17.68 -1.31 18.93
CA ILE A 132 -19.03 -0.79 19.17
C ILE A 132 -19.60 -0.15 17.91
N ARG A 133 -18.77 0.55 17.14
CA ARG A 133 -19.15 1.28 15.93
C ARG A 133 -18.89 0.48 14.65
N PHE A 134 -18.65 -0.83 14.74
CA PHE A 134 -18.23 -1.66 13.63
C PHE A 134 -19.12 -1.49 12.40
N ASP A 135 -20.43 -1.62 12.56
CA ASP A 135 -21.36 -1.57 11.44
C ASP A 135 -21.42 -0.17 10.81
N GLU A 136 -21.28 0.89 11.60
CA GLU A 136 -21.18 2.28 11.12
C GLU A 136 -19.89 2.50 10.31
N LEU A 137 -18.76 2.03 10.85
CA LEU A 137 -17.45 2.22 10.21
C LEU A 137 -17.28 1.39 8.95
N CYS A 138 -17.80 0.17 8.94
CA CYS A 138 -17.68 -0.76 7.82
C CYS A 138 -18.74 -0.53 6.73
N GLY A 139 -19.89 0.02 7.07
CA GLY A 139 -21.01 0.21 6.14
C GLY A 139 -20.65 0.87 4.82
N PRO A 140 -19.92 2.00 4.79
CA PRO A 140 -19.50 2.65 3.54
C PRO A 140 -18.55 1.81 2.67
N TYR A 141 -17.94 0.78 3.24
CA TYR A 141 -16.93 -0.06 2.60
C TYR A 141 -17.39 -1.52 2.42
N ALA A 142 -18.66 -1.82 2.66
CA ALA A 142 -19.21 -3.19 2.66
C ALA A 142 -18.94 -3.98 1.35
N THR A 143 -18.74 -3.28 0.22
CA THR A 143 -18.45 -3.91 -1.07
C THR A 143 -16.96 -4.22 -1.31
N VAL A 144 -16.07 -3.73 -0.45
CA VAL A 144 -14.61 -3.79 -0.66
C VAL A 144 -13.84 -4.32 0.54
N ILE A 145 -14.52 -4.56 1.67
CA ILE A 145 -13.91 -5.16 2.88
C ILE A 145 -14.48 -6.57 3.08
N ASP A 146 -13.63 -7.44 3.61
CA ASP A 146 -13.96 -8.81 3.98
C ASP A 146 -13.53 -9.06 5.43
N ILE A 147 -14.22 -8.39 6.36
CA ILE A 147 -13.96 -8.51 7.79
C ILE A 147 -15.10 -9.29 8.44
N ASP A 148 -14.81 -10.50 8.89
CA ASP A 148 -15.74 -11.31 9.68
C ASP A 148 -15.72 -10.84 11.15
N LYS A 149 -16.75 -10.10 11.56
CA LYS A 149 -16.89 -9.58 12.92
C LYS A 149 -16.81 -10.68 13.99
N ALA A 150 -17.24 -11.90 13.67
CA ALA A 150 -17.22 -13.03 14.61
C ALA A 150 -15.80 -13.54 14.91
N LYS A 151 -14.84 -13.22 14.04
CA LYS A 151 -13.43 -13.58 14.22
C LYS A 151 -12.61 -12.52 14.93
N LEU A 152 -13.18 -11.34 15.16
CA LEU A 152 -12.49 -10.28 15.88
C LEU A 152 -12.39 -10.63 17.37
N PRO A 153 -11.24 -10.35 18.01
CA PRO A 153 -11.09 -10.53 19.46
C PRO A 153 -12.14 -9.75 20.24
N SER A 154 -12.63 -10.31 21.32
CA SER A 154 -13.57 -9.58 22.19
C SER A 154 -12.88 -8.43 22.93
N ALA A 155 -13.65 -7.46 23.41
CA ALA A 155 -13.12 -6.37 24.22
C ALA A 155 -12.45 -6.88 25.51
N ASP A 156 -12.96 -7.98 26.09
CA ASP A 156 -12.39 -8.58 27.30
C ASP A 156 -11.07 -9.29 27.02
N ASP A 157 -10.94 -9.97 25.87
CA ASP A 157 -9.67 -10.57 25.44
C ASP A 157 -8.58 -9.50 25.30
N VAL A 158 -8.89 -8.45 24.55
CA VAL A 158 -7.95 -7.33 24.28
C VAL A 158 -7.55 -6.59 25.55
N LYS A 159 -8.46 -6.47 26.52
CA LYS A 159 -8.17 -5.84 27.80
C LYS A 159 -6.99 -6.50 28.54
N GLY A 160 -6.84 -7.83 28.43
CA GLY A 160 -5.78 -8.59 29.05
C GLY A 160 -4.44 -8.58 28.28
N TRP A 161 -4.40 -8.09 27.04
CA TRP A 161 -3.22 -8.16 26.19
C TRP A 161 -2.10 -7.22 26.61
N THR A 162 -0.87 -7.66 26.41
CA THR A 162 0.33 -6.83 26.40
C THR A 162 0.39 -5.98 25.13
N GLY A 163 1.20 -4.94 25.12
CA GLY A 163 1.41 -4.12 23.92
C GLY A 163 1.92 -4.94 22.74
N ARG A 164 2.77 -5.93 22.99
CA ARG A 164 3.27 -6.82 21.95
C ARG A 164 2.16 -7.67 21.33
N GLN A 165 1.31 -8.27 22.15
CA GLN A 165 0.17 -9.07 21.66
C GLN A 165 -0.80 -8.21 20.83
N TYR A 166 -1.03 -6.96 21.26
CA TYR A 166 -1.87 -6.02 20.52
C TYR A 166 -1.25 -5.66 19.17
N ALA A 167 0.05 -5.33 19.14
CA ALA A 167 0.79 -5.01 17.93
C ALA A 167 0.79 -6.18 16.94
N ASP A 168 1.07 -7.40 17.42
CA ASP A 168 1.08 -8.61 16.58
C ASP A 168 -0.30 -8.86 15.95
N ALA A 169 -1.38 -8.65 16.69
CA ALA A 169 -2.74 -8.78 16.16
C ALA A 169 -3.02 -7.77 15.04
N LEU A 170 -2.57 -6.52 15.14
CA LEU A 170 -2.73 -5.51 14.09
C LEU A 170 -1.87 -5.79 12.85
N THR A 171 -0.72 -6.41 13.01
CA THR A 171 0.20 -6.71 11.90
C THR A 171 -0.36 -7.82 10.98
N HIS A 172 -1.25 -8.67 11.49
CA HIS A 172 -1.82 -9.81 10.76
C HIS A 172 -3.23 -9.57 10.20
N VAL A 173 -3.69 -8.33 10.18
CA VAL A 173 -5.01 -7.94 9.63
C VAL A 173 -5.03 -7.90 8.11
#